data_e45c7f805750413d1e563bad8cd43059
#
_entry.id   e45c7f805750413d1e563bad8cd43059
#
_cell.length_a   1.000
_cell.length_b   1.000
_cell.length_c   1.000
_cell.angle_alpha   90.00
_cell.angle_beta   90.00
_cell.angle_gamma   90.00
#
_symmetry.space_group_name_H-M   'P 1'
#
loop_
_entity.id
_entity.type
_entity.pdbx_description
1 polymer ?
#
loop_
_entity_poly.entity_id
_entity_poly.type
_entity_poly.pdbx_seq_one_letter_code
_entity_poly.pdbx_strand_id
1 'polypeptide(L)'
;MLVITTSYAQKNFWTETDRRYTVDNLKRTRDELTRETEHLTEAQWHFHESPDRWSIAEVVEHLALWEIIWAREIGMGIRNTARPDLIATSRPDSYYHDFIMENKAHKSSDLSRPTGFIQGKNNLTFFQRLRDQAITFADTTQADMRAQFELTATPSPRNMHQVYIYQWGHVDRHLRQIRKIKQHPNYPKETALKK
;
A
#
# COMPACT_ATOMS: atom_id res chain seq x y z
N MET A 1 14.08 26.60 45.40
CA MET A 1 14.57 26.78 44.01
C MET A 1 13.63 26.00 43.09
N LEU A 2 12.72 26.71 42.41
CA LEU A 2 11.72 26.07 41.54
C LEU A 2 12.38 25.86 40.18
N VAL A 3 12.61 24.60 39.80
CA VAL A 3 13.08 24.25 38.44
C VAL A 3 11.86 24.27 37.53
N ILE A 4 11.65 25.36 36.78
CA ILE A 4 10.67 25.42 35.70
C ILE A 4 11.25 24.65 34.50
N THR A 5 10.88 23.39 34.36
CA THR A 5 11.12 22.65 33.14
C THR A 5 10.15 23.15 32.06
N THR A 6 10.61 24.05 31.20
CA THR A 6 9.91 24.40 29.95
C THR A 6 9.94 23.17 29.05
N SER A 7 8.83 22.43 29.02
CA SER A 7 8.59 21.42 27.99
C SER A 7 8.41 22.15 26.65
N TYR A 8 9.45 22.18 25.84
CA TYR A 8 9.30 22.55 24.43
C TYR A 8 8.48 21.44 23.78
N ALA A 9 7.24 21.75 23.42
CA ALA A 9 6.45 20.85 22.58
C ALA A 9 7.27 20.57 21.30
N GLN A 10 7.67 19.33 21.12
CA GLN A 10 8.39 18.91 19.92
C GLN A 10 7.51 19.19 18.71
N LYS A 11 8.02 19.99 17.75
CA LYS A 11 7.28 20.32 16.53
C LYS A 11 6.94 19.03 15.80
N ASN A 12 5.66 18.74 15.66
CA ASN A 12 5.18 17.63 14.85
C ASN A 12 5.08 18.11 13.39
N PHE A 13 5.83 17.48 12.49
CA PHE A 13 5.84 17.79 11.07
C PHE A 13 4.75 17.04 10.31
N TRP A 14 4.27 15.93 10.85
CA TRP A 14 3.16 15.19 10.27
C TRP A 14 1.83 15.76 10.79
N THR A 15 1.19 16.53 9.92
CA THR A 15 -0.01 17.29 10.25
C THR A 15 -1.27 16.42 10.25
N GLU A 16 -2.35 16.94 10.84
CA GLU A 16 -3.66 16.29 10.74
C GLU A 16 -4.16 16.19 9.29
N THR A 17 -3.75 17.12 8.42
CA THR A 17 -4.02 17.06 6.98
C THR A 17 -3.29 15.90 6.33
N ASP A 18 -2.01 15.67 6.67
CA ASP A 18 -1.25 14.52 6.19
C ASP A 18 -1.87 13.19 6.66
N ARG A 19 -2.31 13.14 7.93
CA ARG A 19 -2.96 11.97 8.50
C ARG A 19 -4.24 11.64 7.73
N ARG A 20 -5.13 12.60 7.58
CA ARG A 20 -6.38 12.40 6.82
C ARG A 20 -6.11 11.99 5.39
N TYR A 21 -5.20 12.66 4.71
CA TYR A 21 -4.81 12.29 3.34
C TYR A 21 -4.34 10.83 3.25
N THR A 22 -3.52 10.39 4.20
CA THR A 22 -3.06 9.00 4.27
C THR A 22 -4.21 8.02 4.50
N VAL A 23 -5.01 8.26 5.53
CA VAL A 23 -6.14 7.40 5.91
C VAL A 23 -7.17 7.31 4.80
N ASP A 24 -7.52 8.43 4.18
CA ASP A 24 -8.52 8.48 3.10
C ASP A 24 -8.05 7.70 1.87
N ASN A 25 -6.77 7.81 1.48
CA ASN A 25 -6.24 7.04 0.35
C ASN A 25 -6.10 5.55 0.65
N LEU A 26 -5.74 5.17 1.88
CA LEU A 26 -5.73 3.76 2.29
C LEU A 26 -7.14 3.15 2.25
N LYS A 27 -8.16 3.87 2.74
CA LYS A 27 -9.57 3.46 2.67
C LYS A 27 -10.05 3.37 1.23
N ARG A 28 -9.83 4.43 0.44
CA ARG A 28 -10.23 4.49 -0.97
C ARG A 28 -9.71 3.29 -1.75
N THR A 29 -8.41 3.00 -1.66
CA THR A 29 -7.79 1.90 -2.41
C THR A 29 -8.23 0.52 -1.93
N ARG A 30 -8.51 0.33 -0.63
CA ARG A 30 -9.14 -0.89 -0.10
C ARG A 30 -10.53 -1.08 -0.71
N ASP A 31 -11.36 -0.05 -0.69
CA ASP A 31 -12.75 -0.10 -1.13
C ASP A 31 -12.84 -0.27 -2.66
N GLU A 32 -11.92 0.34 -3.42
CA GLU A 32 -11.83 0.13 -4.86
C GLU A 32 -11.42 -1.29 -5.21
N LEU A 33 -10.42 -1.85 -4.53
CA LEU A 33 -10.01 -3.24 -4.75
C LEU A 33 -11.15 -4.20 -4.41
N THR A 34 -11.87 -3.95 -3.32
CA THR A 34 -13.04 -4.72 -2.94
C THR A 34 -14.09 -4.70 -4.04
N ARG A 35 -14.53 -3.52 -4.49
CA ARG A 35 -15.52 -3.40 -5.58
C ARG A 35 -15.11 -4.10 -6.87
N GLU A 36 -13.81 -4.06 -7.18
CA GLU A 36 -13.30 -4.73 -8.38
C GLU A 36 -13.27 -6.26 -8.26
N THR A 37 -13.29 -6.82 -7.04
CA THR A 37 -12.97 -8.24 -6.90
C THR A 37 -13.97 -9.07 -6.08
N GLU A 38 -14.83 -8.47 -5.26
CA GLU A 38 -15.70 -9.19 -4.32
C GLU A 38 -16.74 -10.13 -4.95
N HIS A 39 -17.14 -9.86 -6.19
CA HIS A 39 -18.17 -10.62 -6.92
C HIS A 39 -17.60 -11.53 -8.03
N LEU A 40 -16.29 -11.66 -8.12
CA LEU A 40 -15.66 -12.50 -9.13
C LEU A 40 -15.96 -13.98 -8.88
N THR A 41 -16.26 -14.70 -9.96
CA THR A 41 -16.33 -16.16 -9.95
C THR A 41 -14.93 -16.79 -9.83
N GLU A 42 -14.85 -18.05 -9.43
CA GLU A 42 -13.56 -18.77 -9.38
C GLU A 42 -12.83 -18.74 -10.73
N ALA A 43 -13.56 -18.91 -11.84
CA ALA A 43 -12.97 -18.81 -13.17
C ALA A 43 -12.39 -17.42 -13.47
N GLN A 44 -13.02 -16.36 -12.96
CA GLN A 44 -12.56 -14.98 -13.12
C GLN A 44 -11.36 -14.68 -12.23
N TRP A 45 -11.35 -15.20 -11.00
CA TRP A 45 -10.21 -15.07 -10.09
C TRP A 45 -8.93 -15.69 -10.67
N HIS A 46 -9.05 -16.86 -11.31
CA HIS A 46 -7.91 -17.64 -11.78
C HIS A 46 -7.62 -17.50 -13.29
N PHE A 47 -8.28 -16.54 -13.97
CA PHE A 47 -8.01 -16.28 -15.38
C PHE A 47 -6.62 -15.65 -15.57
N HIS A 48 -5.82 -16.23 -16.47
CA HIS A 48 -4.54 -15.72 -16.95
C HIS A 48 -4.66 -15.18 -18.37
N GLU A 49 -4.18 -13.97 -18.65
CA GLU A 49 -4.07 -13.41 -20.01
C GLU A 49 -3.12 -14.26 -20.88
N SER A 50 -2.08 -14.83 -20.25
CA SER A 50 -1.11 -15.79 -20.82
C SER A 50 -0.40 -16.52 -19.66
N PRO A 51 0.31 -17.65 -19.94
CA PRO A 51 0.99 -18.45 -18.90
C PRO A 51 1.94 -17.66 -17.99
N ASP A 52 2.54 -16.58 -18.50
CA ASP A 52 3.53 -15.76 -17.79
C ASP A 52 2.91 -14.53 -17.11
N ARG A 53 1.59 -14.39 -17.17
CA ARG A 53 0.89 -13.25 -16.56
C ARG A 53 0.10 -13.68 -15.33
N TRP A 54 0.16 -12.85 -14.31
CA TRP A 54 -0.60 -13.10 -13.09
C TRP A 54 -2.10 -13.01 -13.32
N SER A 55 -2.83 -13.92 -12.68
CA SER A 55 -4.27 -13.87 -12.50
C SER A 55 -4.64 -12.78 -11.47
N ILE A 56 -5.94 -12.46 -11.36
CA ILE A 56 -6.42 -11.51 -10.33
C ILE A 56 -6.12 -12.06 -8.92
N ALA A 57 -6.25 -13.38 -8.70
CA ALA A 57 -5.92 -14.00 -7.42
C ALA A 57 -4.46 -13.75 -7.02
N GLU A 58 -3.53 -13.94 -7.95
CA GLU A 58 -2.10 -13.71 -7.72
C GLU A 58 -1.78 -12.23 -7.51
N VAL A 59 -2.44 -11.33 -8.23
CA VAL A 59 -2.29 -9.87 -8.01
C VAL A 59 -2.74 -9.49 -6.60
N VAL A 60 -3.88 -10.00 -6.12
CA VAL A 60 -4.39 -9.67 -4.78
C VAL A 60 -3.55 -10.33 -3.68
N GLU A 61 -3.04 -11.57 -3.90
CA GLU A 61 -2.06 -12.18 -2.99
C GLU A 61 -0.79 -11.33 -2.88
N HIS A 62 -0.25 -10.89 -4.01
CA HIS A 62 0.89 -9.97 -4.04
C HIS A 62 0.65 -8.67 -3.25
N LEU A 63 -0.52 -8.07 -3.39
CA LEU A 63 -0.89 -6.89 -2.62
C LEU A 63 -0.95 -7.18 -1.11
N ALA A 64 -1.51 -8.32 -0.70
CA ALA A 64 -1.56 -8.71 0.70
C ALA A 64 -0.16 -8.96 1.28
N LEU A 65 0.75 -9.58 0.53
CA LEU A 65 2.14 -9.76 0.94
C LEU A 65 2.86 -8.41 1.11
N TRP A 66 2.58 -7.43 0.24
CA TRP A 66 3.11 -6.09 0.40
C TRP A 66 2.57 -5.36 1.63
N GLU A 67 1.34 -5.59 2.04
CA GLU A 67 0.83 -5.02 3.30
C GLU A 67 1.70 -5.45 4.50
N ILE A 68 2.14 -6.71 4.54
CA ILE A 68 3.04 -7.21 5.58
C ILE A 68 4.41 -6.51 5.52
N ILE A 69 4.95 -6.36 4.30
CA ILE A 69 6.24 -5.70 4.09
C ILE A 69 6.17 -4.23 4.52
N TRP A 70 5.12 -3.50 4.12
CA TRP A 70 4.91 -2.11 4.51
C TRP A 70 4.71 -1.94 6.01
N ALA A 71 3.92 -2.83 6.65
CA ALA A 71 3.72 -2.79 8.10
C ALA A 71 5.04 -2.96 8.85
N ARG A 72 5.91 -3.87 8.39
CA ARG A 72 7.25 -4.06 8.94
C ARG A 72 8.13 -2.83 8.72
N GLU A 73 8.16 -2.29 7.51
CA GLU A 73 8.98 -1.13 7.16
C GLU A 73 8.60 0.10 8.01
N ILE A 74 7.31 0.40 8.10
CA ILE A 74 6.77 1.49 8.93
C ILE A 74 7.09 1.24 10.40
N GLY A 75 6.84 0.02 10.90
CA GLY A 75 7.11 -0.35 12.29
C GLY A 75 8.59 -0.27 12.68
N MET A 76 9.50 -0.46 11.73
CA MET A 76 10.93 -0.23 11.93
C MET A 76 11.25 1.27 11.85
N GLY A 77 10.73 1.96 10.84
CA GLY A 77 11.02 3.38 10.60
C GLY A 77 10.63 4.27 11.78
N ILE A 78 9.48 4.03 12.40
CA ILE A 78 9.01 4.83 13.55
C ILE A 78 9.84 4.64 14.83
N ARG A 79 10.66 3.61 14.89
CA ARG A 79 11.59 3.37 16.02
C ARG A 79 12.95 4.00 15.82
N ASN A 80 13.23 4.50 14.61
CA ASN A 80 14.47 5.20 14.33
C ASN A 80 14.50 6.56 15.03
N THR A 81 15.67 7.09 15.23
CA THR A 81 15.81 8.49 15.65
C THR A 81 15.20 9.40 14.61
N ALA A 82 14.35 10.33 15.03
CA ALA A 82 13.75 11.30 14.14
C ALA A 82 14.84 12.16 13.46
N ARG A 83 14.66 12.41 12.17
CA ARG A 83 15.59 13.15 11.30
C ARG A 83 14.88 14.30 10.59
N PRO A 84 14.39 15.31 11.34
CA PRO A 84 13.71 16.46 10.74
C PRO A 84 14.62 17.26 9.79
N ASP A 85 15.93 17.15 9.93
CA ASP A 85 16.92 17.73 9.04
C ASP A 85 16.82 17.20 7.60
N LEU A 86 16.33 15.97 7.41
CA LEU A 86 16.18 15.38 6.07
C LEU A 86 14.88 15.82 5.34
N ILE A 87 13.93 16.45 6.04
CA ILE A 87 12.64 16.86 5.42
C ILE A 87 12.90 17.84 4.27
N ALA A 88 13.77 18.81 4.47
CA ALA A 88 14.08 19.84 3.46
C ALA A 88 14.78 19.28 2.21
N THR A 89 15.46 18.14 2.32
CA THR A 89 16.20 17.49 1.23
C THR A 89 15.47 16.31 0.63
N SER A 90 14.33 15.92 1.21
CA SER A 90 13.48 14.85 0.69
C SER A 90 12.88 15.23 -0.65
N ARG A 91 12.67 14.23 -1.49
CA ARG A 91 11.89 14.42 -2.73
C ARG A 91 10.43 14.75 -2.38
N PRO A 92 9.73 15.50 -3.24
CA PRO A 92 8.31 15.80 -3.01
C PRO A 92 7.45 14.51 -3.05
N ASP A 93 6.32 14.52 -2.38
CA ASP A 93 5.40 13.39 -2.32
C ASP A 93 4.91 12.94 -3.70
N SER A 94 4.69 13.88 -4.62
CA SER A 94 4.30 13.59 -6.01
C SER A 94 5.32 12.70 -6.71
N TYR A 95 6.61 12.87 -6.44
CA TYR A 95 7.66 12.01 -7.02
C TYR A 95 7.40 10.53 -6.72
N TYR A 96 7.04 10.20 -5.49
CA TYR A 96 6.85 8.81 -5.09
C TYR A 96 5.56 8.22 -5.66
N HIS A 97 4.50 9.03 -5.74
CA HIS A 97 3.27 8.64 -6.42
C HIS A 97 3.51 8.38 -7.91
N ASP A 98 4.16 9.33 -8.60
CA ASP A 98 4.42 9.23 -10.04
C ASP A 98 5.32 8.02 -10.35
N PHE A 99 6.34 7.78 -9.52
CA PHE A 99 7.23 6.64 -9.66
C PHE A 99 6.49 5.30 -9.54
N ILE A 100 5.65 5.13 -8.51
CA ILE A 100 4.90 3.88 -8.35
C ILE A 100 3.87 3.67 -9.45
N MET A 101 3.38 4.76 -10.03
CA MET A 101 2.37 4.77 -11.11
C MET A 101 2.97 4.71 -12.52
N GLU A 102 4.29 4.74 -12.67
CA GLU A 102 4.91 4.65 -14.00
C GLU A 102 4.53 3.35 -14.75
N ASN A 103 4.52 3.41 -16.08
CA ASN A 103 4.12 2.25 -16.90
C ASN A 103 5.22 1.17 -17.05
N LYS A 104 6.41 1.41 -16.48
CA LYS A 104 7.52 0.47 -16.53
C LYS A 104 7.21 -0.79 -15.71
N ALA A 105 7.52 -1.95 -16.26
CA ALA A 105 7.40 -3.20 -15.52
C ALA A 105 8.48 -3.25 -14.42
N HIS A 106 8.05 -3.48 -13.18
CA HIS A 106 8.92 -3.76 -12.05
C HIS A 106 8.89 -5.26 -11.77
N LYS A 107 10.07 -5.85 -11.60
CA LYS A 107 10.16 -7.24 -11.16
C LYS A 107 9.80 -7.29 -9.67
N SER A 108 8.84 -8.14 -9.33
CA SER A 108 8.48 -8.40 -7.93
C SER A 108 9.67 -8.98 -7.17
N SER A 109 9.84 -8.55 -5.93
CA SER A 109 10.78 -9.22 -5.01
C SER A 109 10.30 -10.64 -4.71
N ASP A 110 11.22 -11.53 -4.33
CA ASP A 110 10.86 -12.91 -4.00
C ASP A 110 9.90 -12.97 -2.80
N LEU A 111 10.03 -12.03 -1.84
CA LEU A 111 9.16 -11.94 -0.65
C LEU A 111 7.71 -11.54 -0.97
N SER A 112 7.48 -10.88 -2.09
CA SER A 112 6.14 -10.44 -2.52
C SER A 112 5.61 -11.20 -3.72
N ARG A 113 6.32 -12.27 -4.15
CA ARG A 113 5.85 -13.12 -5.25
C ARG A 113 4.68 -13.98 -4.77
N PRO A 114 3.57 -14.03 -5.52
CA PRO A 114 2.46 -14.92 -5.20
C PRO A 114 2.91 -16.36 -5.11
N THR A 115 2.44 -17.07 -4.13
CA THR A 115 2.77 -18.49 -3.86
C THR A 115 1.61 -19.42 -4.18
N GLY A 116 0.39 -18.87 -4.33
CA GLY A 116 -0.86 -19.64 -4.48
C GLY A 116 -1.29 -20.33 -3.18
N PHE A 117 -0.70 -19.98 -2.06
CA PHE A 117 -1.05 -20.58 -0.76
C PHE A 117 -2.45 -20.16 -0.29
N ILE A 118 -2.78 -18.86 -0.48
CA ILE A 118 -4.14 -18.37 -0.27
C ILE A 118 -4.76 -18.16 -1.65
N GLN A 119 -6.02 -18.59 -1.85
CA GLN A 119 -6.62 -18.58 -3.17
C GLN A 119 -7.93 -17.80 -3.23
N GLY A 120 -8.21 -17.25 -4.43
CA GLY A 120 -9.46 -16.62 -4.77
C GLY A 120 -9.86 -15.52 -3.78
N LYS A 121 -11.11 -15.52 -3.36
CA LYS A 121 -11.70 -14.52 -2.45
C LYS A 121 -10.98 -14.42 -1.09
N ASN A 122 -10.33 -15.49 -0.62
CA ASN A 122 -9.60 -15.45 0.65
C ASN A 122 -8.41 -14.48 0.61
N ASN A 123 -7.80 -14.28 -0.55
CA ASN A 123 -6.76 -13.26 -0.73
C ASN A 123 -7.31 -11.85 -0.47
N LEU A 124 -8.52 -11.55 -0.94
CA LEU A 124 -9.18 -10.27 -0.67
C LEU A 124 -9.42 -10.08 0.83
N THR A 125 -9.98 -11.08 1.50
CA THR A 125 -10.21 -11.03 2.96
C THR A 125 -8.91 -10.81 3.74
N PHE A 126 -7.84 -11.47 3.32
CA PHE A 126 -6.52 -11.32 3.94
C PHE A 126 -5.96 -9.91 3.73
N PHE A 127 -6.01 -9.39 2.49
CA PHE A 127 -5.63 -8.02 2.18
C PHE A 127 -6.42 -7.00 2.99
N GLN A 128 -7.75 -7.12 3.04
CA GLN A 128 -8.62 -6.21 3.78
C GLN A 128 -8.23 -6.15 5.25
N ARG A 129 -8.02 -7.31 5.89
CA ARG A 129 -7.63 -7.37 7.31
C ARG A 129 -6.31 -6.64 7.58
N LEU A 130 -5.31 -6.83 6.73
CA LEU A 130 -4.01 -6.18 6.87
C LEU A 130 -4.12 -4.67 6.61
N ARG A 131 -4.89 -4.28 5.59
CA ARG A 131 -5.13 -2.86 5.26
C ARG A 131 -5.89 -2.15 6.38
N ASP A 132 -6.85 -2.79 7.02
CA ASP A 132 -7.58 -2.22 8.16
C ASP A 132 -6.66 -1.99 9.37
N GLN A 133 -5.68 -2.86 9.59
CA GLN A 133 -4.64 -2.63 10.59
C GLN A 133 -3.77 -1.41 10.23
N ALA A 134 -3.37 -1.27 8.96
CA ALA A 134 -2.61 -0.12 8.50
C ALA A 134 -3.39 1.20 8.65
N ILE A 135 -4.69 1.20 8.32
CA ILE A 135 -5.59 2.35 8.48
C ILE A 135 -5.68 2.72 9.97
N THR A 136 -5.97 1.75 10.84
CA THR A 136 -6.07 1.99 12.29
C THR A 136 -4.77 2.55 12.84
N PHE A 137 -3.64 1.99 12.44
CA PHE A 137 -2.34 2.48 12.87
C PHE A 137 -2.08 3.91 12.40
N ALA A 138 -2.32 4.23 11.12
CA ALA A 138 -2.16 5.57 10.58
C ALA A 138 -3.07 6.61 11.29
N ASP A 139 -4.29 6.20 11.64
CA ASP A 139 -5.27 7.06 12.29
C ASP A 139 -4.91 7.38 13.76
N THR A 140 -4.31 6.41 14.47
CA THR A 140 -4.10 6.50 15.92
C THR A 140 -2.65 6.78 16.37
N THR A 141 -1.67 6.57 15.50
CA THR A 141 -0.25 6.73 15.87
C THR A 141 0.10 8.17 16.27
N GLN A 142 0.96 8.30 17.27
CA GLN A 142 1.54 9.58 17.69
C GLN A 142 2.94 9.84 17.08
N ALA A 143 3.44 8.91 16.27
CA ALA A 143 4.73 9.06 15.62
C ALA A 143 4.67 10.16 14.53
N ASP A 144 5.72 10.97 14.44
CA ASP A 144 5.86 11.96 13.38
C ASP A 144 6.33 11.30 12.08
N MET A 145 5.39 10.88 11.24
CA MET A 145 5.68 10.16 9.98
C MET A 145 6.48 10.99 8.97
N ARG A 146 6.57 12.32 9.15
CA ARG A 146 7.40 13.20 8.30
C ARG A 146 8.85 13.26 8.78
N ALA A 147 9.07 13.14 10.10
CA ALA A 147 10.41 13.17 10.70
C ALA A 147 11.05 11.78 10.83
N GLN A 148 10.28 10.72 10.63
CA GLN A 148 10.77 9.33 10.66
C GLN A 148 11.10 8.85 9.24
N PHE A 149 12.31 8.32 9.07
CA PHE A 149 12.83 7.89 7.76
C PHE A 149 13.16 6.40 7.73
N GLU A 150 13.08 5.79 6.56
CA GLU A 150 13.59 4.44 6.34
C GLU A 150 15.10 4.38 6.55
N LEU A 151 15.59 3.23 7.04
CA LEU A 151 17.02 2.97 7.15
C LEU A 151 17.53 2.42 5.81
N THR A 152 17.89 3.30 4.89
CA THR A 152 18.51 2.90 3.64
C THR A 152 19.81 3.67 3.40
N ALA A 153 20.70 3.07 2.63
CA ALA A 153 21.93 3.73 2.16
C ALA A 153 21.67 4.64 0.94
N THR A 154 20.41 4.93 0.61
CA THR A 154 20.07 5.79 -0.53
C THR A 154 20.31 7.26 -0.21
N PRO A 155 20.72 8.07 -1.18
CA PRO A 155 20.93 9.51 -0.99
C PRO A 155 19.66 10.30 -0.63
N SER A 156 18.49 9.71 -0.85
CA SER A 156 17.17 10.35 -0.60
C SER A 156 16.23 9.32 0.00
N PRO A 157 16.37 9.02 1.30
CA PRO A 157 15.48 8.08 1.98
C PRO A 157 14.06 8.64 2.03
N ARG A 158 13.06 7.74 2.00
CA ARG A 158 11.65 8.08 2.18
C ARG A 158 11.35 8.29 3.66
N ASN A 159 10.55 9.27 3.98
CA ASN A 159 9.92 9.32 5.29
C ASN A 159 8.70 8.37 5.34
N MET A 160 8.19 8.09 6.54
CA MET A 160 7.12 7.10 6.72
C MET A 160 5.79 7.54 6.08
N HIS A 161 5.53 8.84 5.94
CA HIS A 161 4.39 9.33 5.15
C HIS A 161 4.54 8.96 3.66
N GLN A 162 5.75 9.06 3.11
CA GLN A 162 6.04 8.69 1.73
C GLN A 162 5.99 7.17 1.50
N VAL A 163 6.30 6.38 2.52
CA VAL A 163 6.06 4.93 2.49
C VAL A 163 4.57 4.62 2.35
N TYR A 164 3.68 5.35 3.04
CA TYR A 164 2.23 5.22 2.84
C TYR A 164 1.79 5.59 1.42
N ILE A 165 2.40 6.61 0.80
CA ILE A 165 2.11 6.95 -0.60
C ILE A 165 2.43 5.78 -1.52
N TYR A 166 3.54 5.09 -1.30
CA TYR A 166 3.84 3.85 -2.02
C TYR A 166 2.81 2.76 -1.76
N GLN A 167 2.39 2.57 -0.51
CA GLN A 167 1.46 1.53 -0.11
C GLN A 167 0.10 1.67 -0.81
N TRP A 168 -0.52 2.84 -0.79
CA TRP A 168 -1.79 3.02 -1.50
C TRP A 168 -1.61 3.17 -3.01
N GLY A 169 -0.56 3.84 -3.48
CA GLY A 169 -0.26 3.97 -4.90
C GLY A 169 0.04 2.63 -5.58
N HIS A 170 0.64 1.68 -4.86
CA HIS A 170 0.84 0.32 -5.35
C HIS A 170 -0.48 -0.41 -5.64
N VAL A 171 -1.48 -0.20 -4.80
CA VAL A 171 -2.83 -0.74 -5.07
C VAL A 171 -3.44 -0.07 -6.31
N ASP A 172 -3.32 1.26 -6.46
CA ASP A 172 -3.79 1.97 -7.66
C ASP A 172 -3.16 1.42 -8.95
N ARG A 173 -1.85 1.15 -8.91
CA ARG A 173 -1.14 0.51 -10.01
C ARG A 173 -1.74 -0.86 -10.37
N HIS A 174 -1.99 -1.69 -9.38
CA HIS A 174 -2.55 -3.04 -9.58
C HIS A 174 -4.05 -3.02 -9.91
N LEU A 175 -4.80 -2.03 -9.48
CA LEU A 175 -6.17 -1.81 -9.95
C LEU A 175 -6.21 -1.59 -11.48
N ARG A 176 -5.25 -0.83 -12.04
CA ARG A 176 -5.12 -0.72 -13.52
C ARG A 176 -4.85 -2.08 -14.17
N GLN A 177 -3.99 -2.90 -13.55
CA GLN A 177 -3.72 -4.25 -14.04
C GLN A 177 -4.96 -5.15 -14.00
N ILE A 178 -5.69 -5.17 -12.89
CA ILE A 178 -6.94 -5.94 -12.73
C ILE A 178 -7.97 -5.53 -13.78
N ARG A 179 -8.17 -4.22 -13.97
CA ARG A 179 -9.10 -3.69 -15.00
C ARG A 179 -8.69 -4.12 -16.40
N LYS A 180 -7.39 -4.16 -16.69
CA LYS A 180 -6.89 -4.66 -17.97
C LYS A 180 -7.16 -6.15 -18.15
N ILE A 181 -6.93 -6.98 -17.13
CA ILE A 181 -7.24 -8.42 -17.16
C ILE A 181 -8.72 -8.64 -17.50
N LYS A 182 -9.63 -7.90 -16.86
CA LYS A 182 -11.08 -7.98 -17.10
C LYS A 182 -11.50 -7.58 -18.52
N GLN A 183 -10.70 -6.76 -19.20
CA GLN A 183 -10.95 -6.34 -20.59
C GLN A 183 -10.43 -7.34 -21.63
N HIS A 184 -9.76 -8.41 -21.21
CA HIS A 184 -9.20 -9.40 -22.13
C HIS A 184 -10.35 -10.12 -22.90
N PRO A 185 -10.24 -10.33 -24.22
CA PRO A 185 -11.32 -10.95 -25.03
C PRO A 185 -11.78 -12.30 -24.50
N ASN A 186 -10.89 -13.08 -23.91
CA ASN A 186 -11.16 -14.41 -23.35
C ASN A 186 -11.47 -14.40 -21.84
N TYR A 187 -11.59 -13.21 -21.22
CA TYR A 187 -11.96 -13.14 -19.81
C TYR A 187 -13.33 -13.79 -19.58
N PRO A 188 -13.51 -14.66 -18.56
CA PRO A 188 -14.76 -15.36 -18.32
C PRO A 188 -15.90 -14.36 -18.08
N LYS A 189 -16.95 -14.48 -18.87
CA LYS A 189 -18.19 -13.67 -18.67
C LYS A 189 -18.99 -14.26 -17.53
N GLU A 190 -19.70 -13.40 -16.80
CA GLU A 190 -20.71 -13.87 -15.85
C GLU A 190 -21.70 -14.77 -16.60
N THR A 191 -21.80 -16.02 -16.17
CA THR A 191 -22.86 -16.89 -16.66
C THR A 191 -24.13 -16.35 -16.04
N ALA A 192 -25.01 -15.75 -16.84
CA ALA A 192 -26.33 -15.35 -16.38
C ALA A 192 -26.96 -16.58 -15.71
N LEU A 193 -27.18 -16.52 -14.41
CA LEU A 193 -27.96 -17.54 -13.71
C LEU A 193 -29.33 -17.56 -14.39
N LYS A 194 -29.59 -18.62 -15.18
CA LYS A 194 -30.96 -18.90 -15.65
C LYS A 194 -31.82 -19.03 -14.40
N LYS A 195 -32.70 -18.04 -14.22
CA LYS A 195 -33.76 -18.08 -13.22
C LYS A 195 -34.74 -19.24 -13.53
#